data_8d3a633414dbdf51df0af09f5f28cc37
#
_entry.id   8d3a633414dbdf51df0af09f5f28cc37
#
_cell.length_a   1.000
_cell.length_b   1.000
_cell.length_c   1.000
_cell.angle_alpha   90.00
_cell.angle_beta   90.00
_cell.angle_gamma   90.00
#
_symmetry.space_group_name_H-M   'P 1'
#
loop_
_entity.id
_entity.type
_entity.pdbx_description
1 polymer ?
#
loop_
_entity_poly.entity_id
_entity_poly.type
_entity_poly.pdbx_seq_one_letter_code
_entity_poly.pdbx_strand_id
1 'polypeptide(L)'
;MKIFSGLLPLTALVLCGCATQAPNASIAIQDNETLLAPGVACAMPPPTGSNVNAAQTIVAHFRGQTYSFEAQIQETPDEFDLVALDNLGRRAMSVKWRGGHMDYSRADWLPVGVRPADMLGDIAIVFWPTDTVRTALAACGATLIETSNGRVVKVHNRNVIDVAYEHGEGWNRAAHLRNPAFGFSIDIQSAEIAQ
;
A
#
# COMPACT_ATOMS: atom_id res chain seq x y z
N MET A 1 78.42 -44.19 -5.55
CA MET A 1 77.16 -44.62 -4.94
C MET A 1 76.26 -43.43 -4.93
N LYS A 2 75.31 -43.30 -5.87
CA LYS A 2 74.50 -42.11 -6.13
C LYS A 2 73.13 -42.37 -5.51
N ILE A 3 72.74 -41.46 -4.57
CA ILE A 3 71.43 -41.49 -3.93
C ILE A 3 70.57 -40.43 -4.65
N PHE A 4 69.53 -40.88 -5.33
CA PHE A 4 68.52 -40.01 -5.96
C PHE A 4 67.45 -39.71 -4.92
N SER A 5 67.30 -38.42 -4.60
CA SER A 5 66.25 -37.88 -3.75
C SER A 5 65.10 -37.44 -4.68
N GLY A 6 64.00 -38.16 -4.63
CA GLY A 6 62.78 -37.81 -5.39
C GLY A 6 61.95 -36.75 -4.62
N LEU A 7 61.73 -35.65 -5.23
CA LEU A 7 60.85 -34.58 -4.74
C LEU A 7 59.44 -34.77 -5.34
N LEU A 8 58.44 -35.05 -4.50
CA LEU A 8 57.04 -35.10 -4.91
C LEU A 8 56.46 -33.67 -4.91
N PRO A 9 55.80 -33.26 -5.98
CA PRO A 9 55.07 -32.01 -5.94
C PRO A 9 53.67 -32.21 -5.31
N LEU A 10 53.38 -31.46 -4.26
CA LEU A 10 52.13 -31.34 -3.58
C LEU A 10 51.20 -30.40 -4.40
N THR A 11 50.26 -30.99 -5.15
CA THR A 11 49.26 -30.24 -5.93
C THR A 11 48.14 -29.76 -5.00
N ALA A 12 48.10 -28.48 -4.68
CA ALA A 12 47.02 -27.87 -3.94
C ALA A 12 45.82 -27.62 -4.88
N LEU A 13 44.72 -28.34 -4.66
CA LEU A 13 43.44 -28.11 -5.32
C LEU A 13 42.76 -26.90 -4.63
N VAL A 14 42.73 -25.75 -5.29
CA VAL A 14 41.94 -24.56 -4.88
C VAL A 14 40.50 -24.78 -5.39
N LEU A 15 39.60 -25.15 -4.48
CA LEU A 15 38.16 -25.16 -4.74
C LEU A 15 37.65 -23.71 -4.71
N CYS A 16 37.55 -23.07 -5.87
CA CYS A 16 36.78 -21.82 -6.03
C CYS A 16 35.30 -22.14 -5.86
N GLY A 17 34.76 -21.98 -4.64
CA GLY A 17 33.34 -21.98 -4.38
C GLY A 17 32.74 -20.66 -4.94
N CYS A 18 32.12 -20.71 -6.12
CA CYS A 18 31.22 -19.66 -6.57
C CYS A 18 30.00 -19.68 -5.66
N ALA A 19 29.98 -18.78 -4.65
CA ALA A 19 28.74 -18.42 -3.98
C ALA A 19 27.87 -17.69 -5.00
N THR A 20 26.94 -18.39 -5.63
CA THR A 20 25.83 -17.79 -6.37
C THR A 20 24.97 -17.07 -5.35
N GLN A 21 25.20 -15.75 -5.17
CA GLN A 21 24.21 -14.88 -4.56
C GLN A 21 22.96 -14.97 -5.43
N ALA A 22 21.90 -15.56 -4.88
CA ALA A 22 20.58 -15.47 -5.47
C ALA A 22 20.28 -13.96 -5.65
N PRO A 23 19.89 -13.49 -6.85
CA PRO A 23 19.47 -12.11 -7.01
C PRO A 23 18.31 -11.90 -6.05
N ASN A 24 18.43 -10.91 -5.16
CA ASN A 24 17.26 -10.35 -4.47
C ASN A 24 16.31 -9.91 -5.58
N ALA A 25 15.31 -10.72 -5.86
CA ALA A 25 14.25 -10.36 -6.77
C ALA A 25 13.50 -9.19 -6.12
N SER A 26 13.91 -7.97 -6.44
CA SER A 26 13.11 -6.78 -6.19
C SER A 26 11.84 -6.99 -7.00
N ILE A 27 10.72 -7.25 -6.32
CA ILE A 27 9.42 -7.29 -6.98
C ILE A 27 9.23 -5.91 -7.58
N ALA A 28 9.18 -5.84 -8.91
CA ALA A 28 8.87 -4.61 -9.61
C ALA A 28 7.39 -4.29 -9.33
N ILE A 29 7.15 -3.29 -8.48
CA ILE A 29 5.82 -2.84 -8.09
C ILE A 29 5.30 -1.96 -9.20
N GLN A 30 4.10 -2.26 -9.73
CA GLN A 30 3.44 -1.45 -10.75
C GLN A 30 2.80 -0.21 -10.11
N ASP A 31 2.60 0.84 -10.91
CA ASP A 31 2.01 2.09 -10.42
C ASP A 31 0.54 1.93 -9.97
N ASN A 32 -0.13 0.88 -10.42
CA ASN A 32 -1.50 0.53 -10.06
C ASN A 32 -1.59 -0.56 -8.98
N GLU A 33 -0.50 -0.86 -8.27
CA GLU A 33 -0.48 -1.83 -7.18
C GLU A 33 -0.27 -1.13 -5.83
N THR A 34 -1.11 -1.46 -4.85
CA THR A 34 -0.94 -1.05 -3.46
C THR A 34 -0.06 -2.04 -2.70
N LEU A 35 0.78 -1.52 -1.80
CA LEU A 35 1.60 -2.31 -0.91
C LEU A 35 0.88 -2.56 0.41
N LEU A 36 0.61 -3.81 0.73
CA LEU A 36 0.04 -4.20 2.02
C LEU A 36 1.12 -4.41 3.09
N ALA A 37 2.26 -4.96 2.67
CA ALA A 37 3.43 -5.24 3.51
C ALA A 37 4.69 -5.32 2.62
N PRO A 38 5.90 -5.30 3.19
CA PRO A 38 7.13 -5.50 2.43
C PRO A 38 7.06 -6.78 1.57
N GLY A 39 7.20 -6.61 0.26
CA GLY A 39 7.13 -7.72 -0.71
C GLY A 39 5.73 -8.24 -1.03
N VAL A 40 4.67 -7.58 -0.58
CA VAL A 40 3.28 -7.96 -0.87
C VAL A 40 2.56 -6.80 -1.54
N ALA A 41 2.40 -6.88 -2.84
CA ALA A 41 1.69 -5.93 -3.67
C ALA A 41 0.36 -6.53 -4.15
N CYS A 42 -0.68 -5.71 -4.21
CA CYS A 42 -2.01 -6.09 -4.69
C CYS A 42 -2.46 -5.13 -5.77
N ALA A 43 -3.00 -5.66 -6.85
CA ALA A 43 -3.66 -4.83 -7.86
C ALA A 43 -4.85 -4.11 -7.25
N MET A 44 -5.02 -2.84 -7.60
CA MET A 44 -6.15 -2.05 -7.15
C MET A 44 -7.46 -2.60 -7.72
N PRO A 45 -8.51 -2.74 -6.90
CA PRO A 45 -9.83 -3.10 -7.42
C PRO A 45 -10.39 -1.98 -8.32
N PRO A 46 -11.30 -2.30 -9.24
CA PRO A 46 -11.99 -1.27 -10.02
C PRO A 46 -12.85 -0.38 -9.11
N PRO A 47 -13.26 0.82 -9.57
CA PRO A 47 -14.27 1.62 -8.87
C PRO A 47 -15.52 0.81 -8.55
N THR A 48 -16.22 1.18 -7.48
CA THR A 48 -17.31 0.35 -6.92
C THR A 48 -18.61 0.41 -7.73
N GLY A 49 -18.68 1.27 -8.73
CA GLY A 49 -19.88 1.53 -9.50
C GLY A 49 -20.86 2.50 -8.82
N SER A 50 -20.48 3.08 -7.70
CA SER A 50 -21.25 4.08 -6.97
C SER A 50 -21.01 5.49 -7.48
N ASN A 51 -22.01 6.40 -7.27
CA ASN A 51 -21.78 7.82 -7.43
C ASN A 51 -21.56 8.41 -6.03
N VAL A 52 -20.35 8.89 -5.77
CA VAL A 52 -19.97 9.46 -4.47
C VAL A 52 -19.22 10.77 -4.69
N ASN A 53 -19.58 11.78 -3.91
CA ASN A 53 -18.74 12.95 -3.67
C ASN A 53 -18.48 13.02 -2.17
N ALA A 54 -17.22 12.98 -1.76
CA ALA A 54 -16.85 13.03 -0.35
C ALA A 54 -15.70 14.00 -0.11
N ALA A 55 -15.75 14.66 1.05
CA ALA A 55 -14.62 15.39 1.60
C ALA A 55 -14.04 14.60 2.78
N GLN A 56 -12.71 14.56 2.87
CA GLN A 56 -12.02 13.89 3.96
C GLN A 56 -11.00 14.82 4.61
N THR A 57 -10.95 14.79 5.95
CA THR A 57 -9.79 15.24 6.71
C THR A 57 -8.96 14.02 7.07
N ILE A 58 -7.68 14.04 6.72
CA ILE A 58 -6.75 12.93 6.89
C ILE A 58 -5.58 13.39 7.74
N VAL A 59 -5.30 12.68 8.84
CA VAL A 59 -4.11 12.87 9.66
C VAL A 59 -3.28 11.59 9.63
N ALA A 60 -2.11 11.66 9.00
CA ALA A 60 -1.21 10.53 8.86
C ALA A 60 -0.01 10.67 9.80
N HIS A 61 0.32 9.60 10.52
CA HIS A 61 1.48 9.50 11.40
C HIS A 61 2.49 8.50 10.82
N PHE A 62 3.66 8.99 10.49
CA PHE A 62 4.72 8.18 9.90
C PHE A 62 6.10 8.63 10.39
N ARG A 63 6.90 7.71 10.94
CA ARG A 63 8.27 7.95 11.43
C ARG A 63 8.37 9.14 12.41
N GLY A 64 7.39 9.28 13.32
CA GLY A 64 7.35 10.35 14.30
C GLY A 64 6.97 11.73 13.73
N GLN A 65 6.59 11.80 12.47
CA GLN A 65 6.05 13.00 11.82
C GLN A 65 4.54 12.88 11.67
N THR A 66 3.86 14.01 11.71
CA THR A 66 2.42 14.11 11.46
C THR A 66 2.19 14.95 10.21
N TYR A 67 1.37 14.43 9.32
CA TYR A 67 0.95 15.08 8.08
C TYR A 67 -0.56 15.21 8.10
N SER A 68 -1.07 16.39 7.75
CA SER A 68 -2.51 16.63 7.65
C SER A 68 -2.87 17.03 6.23
N PHE A 69 -3.96 16.46 5.73
CA PHE A 69 -4.47 16.71 4.39
C PHE A 69 -5.98 16.89 4.42
N GLU A 70 -6.47 17.67 3.48
CA GLU A 70 -7.86 17.69 3.08
C GLU A 70 -7.96 17.02 1.71
N ALA A 71 -8.80 16.00 1.57
CA ALA A 71 -9.00 15.32 0.32
C ALA A 71 -10.43 15.51 -0.18
N GLN A 72 -10.57 15.68 -1.48
CA GLN A 72 -11.82 15.61 -2.20
C GLN A 72 -11.82 14.37 -3.07
N ILE A 73 -12.90 13.61 -2.98
CA ILE A 73 -13.09 12.35 -3.69
C ILE A 73 -14.35 12.47 -4.53
N GLN A 74 -14.23 12.07 -5.79
CA GLN A 74 -15.34 11.83 -6.67
C GLN A 74 -15.24 10.41 -7.23
N GLU A 75 -16.27 9.63 -7.03
CA GLU A 75 -16.39 8.30 -7.61
C GLU A 75 -17.62 8.23 -8.49
N THR A 76 -17.45 7.62 -9.66
CA THR A 76 -18.50 7.25 -10.62
C THR A 76 -18.36 5.76 -10.93
N PRO A 77 -19.30 5.13 -11.66
CA PRO A 77 -19.19 3.73 -12.05
C PRO A 77 -17.89 3.34 -12.76
N ASP A 78 -17.27 4.29 -13.46
CA ASP A 78 -16.11 4.03 -14.32
C ASP A 78 -14.81 4.68 -13.85
N GLU A 79 -14.88 5.59 -12.89
CA GLU A 79 -13.75 6.45 -12.53
C GLU A 79 -13.75 6.79 -11.03
N PHE A 80 -12.56 6.82 -10.45
CA PHE A 80 -12.31 7.36 -9.12
C PHE A 80 -11.29 8.50 -9.23
N ASP A 81 -11.67 9.67 -8.75
CA ASP A 81 -10.83 10.87 -8.67
C ASP A 81 -10.58 11.25 -7.22
N LEU A 82 -9.33 11.56 -6.91
CA LEU A 82 -8.93 12.10 -5.61
C LEU A 82 -7.98 13.28 -5.81
N VAL A 83 -8.22 14.35 -5.05
CA VAL A 83 -7.27 15.45 -4.90
C VAL A 83 -7.03 15.68 -3.41
N ALA A 84 -5.78 15.61 -2.97
CA ALA A 84 -5.38 15.90 -1.60
C ALA A 84 -4.57 17.21 -1.54
N LEU A 85 -4.92 18.07 -0.60
CA LEU A 85 -4.28 19.35 -0.31
C LEU A 85 -3.66 19.32 1.08
N ASP A 86 -2.55 20.01 1.28
CA ASP A 86 -2.00 20.24 2.62
C ASP A 86 -2.71 21.42 3.32
N ASN A 87 -2.34 21.69 4.58
CA ASN A 87 -2.92 22.76 5.40
C ASN A 87 -2.73 24.16 4.82
N LEU A 88 -1.87 24.33 3.82
CA LEU A 88 -1.65 25.61 3.10
C LEU A 88 -2.44 25.67 1.79
N GLY A 89 -3.27 24.67 1.50
CA GLY A 89 -4.02 24.55 0.24
C GLY A 89 -3.16 24.15 -0.95
N ARG A 90 -1.91 23.71 -0.75
CA ARG A 90 -1.06 23.24 -1.84
C ARG A 90 -1.42 21.80 -2.16
N ARG A 91 -1.50 21.49 -3.44
CA ARG A 91 -1.78 20.11 -3.87
C ARG A 91 -0.63 19.19 -3.48
N ALA A 92 -0.92 18.25 -2.59
CA ALA A 92 -0.01 17.20 -2.17
C ALA A 92 -0.01 16.06 -3.20
N MET A 93 -1.20 15.70 -3.70
CA MET A 93 -1.36 14.55 -4.58
C MET A 93 -2.66 14.67 -5.36
N SER A 94 -2.70 14.06 -6.54
CA SER A 94 -3.94 13.72 -7.23
C SER A 94 -3.85 12.31 -7.79
N VAL A 95 -4.99 11.61 -7.81
CA VAL A 95 -5.13 10.26 -8.37
C VAL A 95 -6.38 10.24 -9.21
N LYS A 96 -6.26 9.70 -10.42
CA LYS A 96 -7.37 9.35 -11.29
C LYS A 96 -7.24 7.87 -11.65
N TRP A 97 -8.21 7.07 -11.23
CA TRP A 97 -8.25 5.63 -11.47
C TRP A 97 -9.40 5.28 -12.40
N ARG A 98 -9.09 4.77 -13.59
CA ARG A 98 -10.08 4.45 -14.63
C ARG A 98 -9.61 3.25 -15.45
N GLY A 99 -10.50 2.27 -15.65
CA GLY A 99 -10.23 1.16 -16.58
C GLY A 99 -8.97 0.36 -16.26
N GLY A 100 -8.56 0.26 -14.99
CA GLY A 100 -7.32 -0.40 -14.59
C GLY A 100 -6.06 0.42 -14.81
N HIS A 101 -6.19 1.69 -15.21
CA HIS A 101 -5.09 2.64 -15.39
C HIS A 101 -5.14 3.73 -14.33
N MET A 102 -3.98 4.08 -13.78
CA MET A 102 -3.83 5.14 -12.78
C MET A 102 -3.00 6.29 -13.35
N ASP A 103 -3.64 7.45 -13.51
CA ASP A 103 -2.96 8.72 -13.70
C ASP A 103 -2.79 9.41 -12.35
N TYR A 104 -1.59 9.87 -12.04
CA TYR A 104 -1.36 10.51 -10.75
C TYR A 104 -0.34 11.64 -10.84
N SER A 105 -0.41 12.53 -9.87
CA SER A 105 0.67 13.46 -9.54
C SER A 105 0.91 13.46 -8.04
N ARG A 106 2.15 13.70 -7.63
CA ARG A 106 2.51 13.91 -6.23
C ARG A 106 3.52 15.04 -6.10
N ALA A 107 3.45 15.77 -4.99
CA ALA A 107 4.40 16.83 -4.70
C ALA A 107 5.76 16.25 -4.27
N ASP A 108 6.86 16.90 -4.66
CA ASP A 108 8.23 16.45 -4.34
C ASP A 108 8.55 16.51 -2.85
N TRP A 109 7.84 17.35 -2.09
CA TRP A 109 8.02 17.48 -0.64
C TRP A 109 7.37 16.33 0.17
N LEU A 110 6.52 15.51 -0.45
CA LEU A 110 5.99 14.31 0.21
C LEU A 110 7.10 13.28 0.44
N PRO A 111 7.08 12.54 1.56
CA PRO A 111 8.00 11.45 1.79
C PRO A 111 7.99 10.43 0.66
N VAL A 112 9.16 9.93 0.25
CA VAL A 112 9.30 8.97 -0.87
C VAL A 112 8.43 7.72 -0.68
N GLY A 113 8.16 7.32 0.56
CA GLY A 113 7.30 6.17 0.87
C GLY A 113 5.80 6.41 0.70
N VAL A 114 5.35 7.65 0.44
CA VAL A 114 3.93 7.95 0.20
C VAL A 114 3.66 7.80 -1.29
N ARG A 115 3.01 6.69 -1.65
CA ARG A 115 2.65 6.36 -3.04
C ARG A 115 1.16 6.60 -3.27
N PRO A 116 0.76 7.16 -4.42
CA PRO A 116 -0.65 7.37 -4.76
C PRO A 116 -1.48 6.08 -4.73
N ALA A 117 -0.94 4.97 -5.22
CA ALA A 117 -1.62 3.68 -5.20
C ALA A 117 -1.85 3.14 -3.78
N ASP A 118 -0.91 3.40 -2.83
CA ASP A 118 -1.08 2.98 -1.45
C ASP A 118 -2.22 3.79 -0.79
N MET A 119 -2.30 5.10 -1.05
CA MET A 119 -3.40 5.93 -0.57
C MET A 119 -4.75 5.46 -1.12
N LEU A 120 -4.83 5.16 -2.42
CA LEU A 120 -6.06 4.61 -3.00
C LEU A 120 -6.40 3.25 -2.38
N GLY A 121 -5.39 2.39 -2.12
CA GLY A 121 -5.56 1.11 -1.44
C GLY A 121 -6.13 1.25 -0.03
N ASP A 122 -5.60 2.19 0.75
CA ASP A 122 -6.08 2.48 2.10
C ASP A 122 -7.54 2.96 2.07
N ILE A 123 -7.88 3.86 1.14
CA ILE A 123 -9.26 4.33 0.94
C ILE A 123 -10.18 3.16 0.56
N ALA A 124 -9.78 2.32 -0.39
CA ALA A 124 -10.56 1.15 -0.79
C ALA A 124 -10.80 0.20 0.39
N ILE A 125 -9.77 -0.10 1.18
CA ILE A 125 -9.88 -0.98 2.36
C ILE A 125 -10.84 -0.40 3.40
N VAL A 126 -10.88 0.93 3.58
CA VAL A 126 -11.74 1.58 4.57
C VAL A 126 -13.17 1.72 4.07
N PHE A 127 -13.40 2.18 2.83
CA PHE A 127 -14.69 2.67 2.38
C PHE A 127 -15.41 1.79 1.37
N TRP A 128 -14.68 1.01 0.56
CA TRP A 128 -15.31 0.25 -0.51
C TRP A 128 -16.03 -1.01 -0.01
N PRO A 129 -17.01 -1.52 -0.80
CA PRO A 129 -17.76 -2.71 -0.44
C PRO A 129 -16.85 -3.89 -0.12
N THR A 130 -17.17 -4.60 0.95
CA THR A 130 -16.34 -5.69 1.47
C THR A 130 -16.01 -6.74 0.43
N ASP A 131 -16.98 -7.13 -0.41
CA ASP A 131 -16.76 -8.19 -1.40
C ASP A 131 -15.82 -7.77 -2.52
N THR A 132 -15.87 -6.49 -2.93
CA THR A 132 -14.91 -5.92 -3.90
C THR A 132 -13.50 -5.98 -3.35
N VAL A 133 -13.30 -5.49 -2.13
CA VAL A 133 -11.98 -5.47 -1.47
C VAL A 133 -11.50 -6.89 -1.20
N ARG A 134 -12.38 -7.78 -0.71
CA ARG A 134 -12.04 -9.19 -0.43
C ARG A 134 -11.55 -9.91 -1.69
N THR A 135 -12.22 -9.70 -2.82
CA THR A 135 -11.85 -10.31 -4.10
C THR A 135 -10.46 -9.84 -4.56
N ALA A 136 -10.20 -8.53 -4.50
CA ALA A 136 -8.90 -7.97 -4.88
C ALA A 136 -7.76 -8.48 -3.97
N LEU A 137 -7.98 -8.51 -2.67
CA LEU A 137 -7.00 -9.00 -1.70
C LEU A 137 -6.72 -10.50 -1.84
N ALA A 138 -7.74 -11.30 -2.13
CA ALA A 138 -7.58 -12.75 -2.34
C ALA A 138 -6.67 -13.04 -3.55
N ALA A 139 -6.72 -12.23 -4.60
CA ALA A 139 -5.88 -12.38 -5.79
C ALA A 139 -4.37 -12.24 -5.50
N CYS A 140 -3.99 -11.52 -4.44
CA CYS A 140 -2.60 -11.36 -4.01
C CYS A 140 -2.25 -12.18 -2.74
N GLY A 141 -3.10 -13.15 -2.35
CA GLY A 141 -2.86 -14.02 -1.20
C GLY A 141 -3.11 -13.37 0.16
N ALA A 142 -3.80 -12.22 0.18
CA ALA A 142 -4.25 -11.57 1.41
C ALA A 142 -5.71 -11.93 1.74
N THR A 143 -6.10 -11.76 2.98
CA THR A 143 -7.46 -12.06 3.47
C THR A 143 -8.04 -10.84 4.18
N LEU A 144 -9.26 -10.45 3.84
CA LEU A 144 -10.05 -9.45 4.55
C LEU A 144 -10.99 -10.11 5.56
N ILE A 145 -10.92 -9.67 6.79
CA ILE A 145 -11.82 -10.08 7.88
C ILE A 145 -12.59 -8.85 8.33
N GLU A 146 -13.91 -8.93 8.32
CA GLU A 146 -14.77 -7.94 8.98
C GLU A 146 -14.90 -8.28 10.46
N THR A 147 -14.87 -7.25 11.29
CA THR A 147 -15.12 -7.34 12.74
C THR A 147 -16.38 -6.54 13.07
N SER A 148 -16.80 -6.52 14.34
CA SER A 148 -17.98 -5.77 14.77
C SER A 148 -17.88 -4.26 14.51
N ASN A 149 -16.67 -3.71 14.44
CA ASN A 149 -16.42 -2.27 14.30
C ASN A 149 -15.22 -1.95 13.41
N GLY A 150 -14.92 -2.78 12.41
CA GLY A 150 -13.78 -2.52 11.54
C GLY A 150 -13.44 -3.64 10.59
N ARG A 151 -12.21 -3.60 10.07
CA ARG A 151 -11.66 -4.57 9.13
C ARG A 151 -10.22 -4.92 9.51
N VAL A 152 -9.81 -6.15 9.22
CA VAL A 152 -8.43 -6.61 9.37
C VAL A 152 -7.98 -7.25 8.07
N VAL A 153 -6.84 -6.79 7.55
CA VAL A 153 -6.18 -7.45 6.42
C VAL A 153 -5.04 -8.31 6.94
N LYS A 154 -5.02 -9.57 6.52
CA LYS A 154 -3.97 -10.54 6.85
C LYS A 154 -3.20 -11.00 5.63
N VAL A 155 -1.89 -11.15 5.81
CA VAL A 155 -0.98 -11.82 4.88
C VAL A 155 -0.25 -12.92 5.65
N HIS A 156 -0.25 -14.14 5.12
CA HIS A 156 0.34 -15.31 5.81
C HIS A 156 -0.10 -15.40 7.28
N ASN A 157 -1.38 -15.17 7.55
CA ASN A 157 -2.00 -15.18 8.88
C ASN A 157 -1.51 -14.10 9.87
N ARG A 158 -0.78 -13.07 9.41
CA ARG A 158 -0.35 -11.91 10.21
C ARG A 158 -1.19 -10.71 9.85
N ASN A 159 -1.64 -9.95 10.84
CA ASN A 159 -2.28 -8.66 10.61
C ASN A 159 -1.26 -7.69 9.98
N VAL A 160 -1.61 -7.16 8.81
CA VAL A 160 -0.81 -6.15 8.11
C VAL A 160 -1.51 -4.81 8.05
N ILE A 161 -2.85 -4.79 8.07
CA ILE A 161 -3.66 -3.58 8.20
C ILE A 161 -4.78 -3.86 9.19
N ASP A 162 -4.97 -2.96 10.15
CA ASP A 162 -6.10 -2.94 11.07
C ASP A 162 -6.88 -1.64 10.84
N VAL A 163 -8.18 -1.73 10.62
CA VAL A 163 -9.11 -0.59 10.50
C VAL A 163 -10.11 -0.65 11.65
N ALA A 164 -10.23 0.41 12.41
CA ALA A 164 -11.28 0.60 13.40
C ALA A 164 -12.22 1.73 12.95
N TYR A 165 -13.52 1.46 12.97
CA TYR A 165 -14.55 2.47 12.72
C TYR A 165 -14.99 3.07 14.05
N GLU A 166 -14.98 4.39 14.15
CA GLU A 166 -15.36 5.09 15.38
C GLU A 166 -16.86 5.42 15.38
N HIS A 167 -17.34 6.03 14.30
CA HIS A 167 -18.75 6.39 14.11
C HIS A 167 -19.10 6.54 12.64
N GLY A 168 -20.38 6.57 12.32
CA GLY A 168 -20.92 6.77 10.97
C GLY A 168 -20.97 5.50 10.13
N GLU A 169 -21.42 5.64 8.91
CA GLU A 169 -21.61 4.55 7.93
C GLU A 169 -21.21 5.03 6.52
N GLY A 170 -20.86 4.08 5.65
CA GLY A 170 -20.49 4.36 4.26
C GLY A 170 -19.35 5.37 4.19
N TRP A 171 -19.55 6.44 3.40
CA TRP A 171 -18.61 7.54 3.27
C TRP A 171 -18.79 8.63 4.35
N ASN A 172 -19.85 8.55 5.18
CA ASN A 172 -20.05 9.43 6.33
C ASN A 172 -19.55 8.75 7.60
N ARG A 173 -18.23 8.52 7.69
CA ARG A 173 -17.64 7.85 8.87
C ARG A 173 -16.29 8.41 9.27
N ALA A 174 -15.96 8.19 10.54
CA ALA A 174 -14.60 8.30 11.05
C ALA A 174 -13.99 6.90 11.19
N ALA A 175 -12.72 6.80 10.81
CA ALA A 175 -11.96 5.55 10.84
C ALA A 175 -10.50 5.81 11.23
N HIS A 176 -9.94 4.86 11.98
CA HIS A 176 -8.51 4.77 12.23
C HIS A 176 -7.94 3.57 11.50
N LEU A 177 -6.99 3.79 10.61
CA LEU A 177 -6.25 2.75 9.91
C LEU A 177 -4.84 2.67 10.47
N ARG A 178 -4.36 1.48 10.75
CA ARG A 178 -2.98 1.22 11.15
C ARG A 178 -2.37 0.16 10.25
N ASN A 179 -1.17 0.44 9.73
CA ASN A 179 -0.35 -0.54 9.02
C ASN A 179 0.95 -0.77 9.80
N PRO A 180 0.99 -1.80 10.69
CA PRO A 180 2.19 -2.11 11.48
C PRO A 180 3.35 -2.63 10.63
N ALA A 181 3.09 -3.17 9.41
CA ALA A 181 4.15 -3.66 8.53
C ALA A 181 5.03 -2.53 7.98
N PHE A 182 4.45 -1.33 7.81
CA PHE A 182 5.18 -0.12 7.39
C PHE A 182 5.34 0.92 8.50
N GLY A 183 4.72 0.70 9.67
CA GLY A 183 4.85 1.57 10.83
C GLY A 183 4.17 2.91 10.67
N PHE A 184 2.99 2.96 10.04
CA PHE A 184 2.18 4.16 9.96
C PHE A 184 0.75 3.96 10.48
N SER A 185 0.08 5.07 10.79
CA SER A 185 -1.35 5.11 11.03
C SER A 185 -1.99 6.35 10.41
N ILE A 186 -3.27 6.25 10.13
CA ILE A 186 -4.06 7.31 9.50
C ILE A 186 -5.38 7.44 10.24
N ASP A 187 -5.72 8.66 10.68
CA ASP A 187 -7.04 9.04 11.15
C ASP A 187 -7.79 9.72 9.99
N ILE A 188 -8.97 9.24 9.67
CA ILE A 188 -9.78 9.72 8.56
C ILE A 188 -11.14 10.15 9.11
N GLN A 189 -11.54 11.38 8.78
CA GLN A 189 -12.92 11.81 8.91
C GLN A 189 -13.47 12.10 7.53
N SER A 190 -14.54 11.41 7.17
CA SER A 190 -15.12 11.48 5.84
C SER A 190 -16.59 11.90 5.93
N ALA A 191 -17.01 12.74 5.01
CA ALA A 191 -18.39 13.17 4.86
C ALA A 191 -18.76 13.24 3.37
N GLU A 192 -19.91 12.67 3.01
CA GLU A 192 -20.51 12.88 1.69
C GLU A 192 -20.93 14.34 1.53
N ILE A 193 -20.66 14.88 0.35
CA ILE A 193 -21.09 16.20 -0.05
C ILE A 193 -22.30 16.06 -0.95
N ALA A 194 -23.40 16.74 -0.61
CA ALA A 194 -24.58 16.79 -1.47
C ALA A 194 -24.20 17.35 -2.86
N GLN A 195 -24.69 16.70 -3.91
CA GLN A 195 -24.55 17.17 -5.29
C GLN A 195 -25.45 18.38 -5.54
#